data_31a95f167302e14e84ca47c324cf37d8
#
_entry.id   31a95f167302e14e84ca47c324cf37d8
#
_cell.length_a   1.000
_cell.length_b   1.000
_cell.length_c   1.000
_cell.angle_alpha   90.00
_cell.angle_beta   90.00
_cell.angle_gamma   90.00
#
_symmetry.space_group_name_H-M   'P 1'
#
loop_
_entity.id
_entity.type
_entity.pdbx_description
1 polymer ?
#
loop_
_entity_poly.entity_id
_entity_poly.type
_entity_poly.pdbx_seq_one_letter_code
_entity_poly.pdbx_strand_id
1 'polypeptide(L)'
;RIRQFLENCSILRTKAPETVFPVKQSHYTISSLLHSKKLAQRYHGGYCLVYRLCVNHYHRYCYVDSGQKSRNFFIPGRLHTVRPVALREVPVFTENSREYTLIRTEKFGTVVQMEVGAMLVGRIVNHEEKGSTIRGKEKGYFQYGGSTIIVLIEPEQVQIREDILQSSALTKEVPVKMGEVIGHALEHKRTIQ
;
A
#
# COMPACT_ATOMS: atom_id res chain seq x y z
N ARG A 1 -8.24 14.91 -1.64
CA ARG A 1 -8.86 13.79 -0.92
C ARG A 1 -8.21 12.51 -1.41
N ILE A 2 -7.69 11.69 -0.51
CA ILE A 2 -7.29 10.32 -0.83
C ILE A 2 -8.57 9.51 -0.83
N ARG A 3 -8.92 8.95 -1.98
CA ARG A 3 -10.04 8.01 -2.09
C ARG A 3 -9.48 6.61 -2.19
N GLN A 4 -10.09 5.72 -1.45
CA GLN A 4 -9.70 4.35 -1.43
C GLN A 4 -10.47 3.50 -2.42
N PHE A 5 -9.86 2.39 -2.81
CA PHE A 5 -10.38 1.48 -3.81
C PHE A 5 -10.57 0.05 -3.31
N LEU A 6 -10.47 -0.19 -1.98
CA LEU A 6 -10.45 -1.55 -1.44
C LEU A 6 -11.15 -1.65 -0.08
N GLU A 7 -11.65 -2.81 0.24
CA GLU A 7 -12.35 -3.15 1.48
C GLU A 7 -11.34 -3.66 2.54
N ASN A 8 -11.44 -3.20 3.78
CA ASN A 8 -10.57 -3.45 4.93
C ASN A 8 -9.17 -2.83 4.85
N CYS A 9 -9.02 -1.71 5.53
CA CYS A 9 -7.77 -0.97 5.65
C CYS A 9 -7.19 -1.06 7.06
N SER A 10 -5.89 -1.34 7.16
CA SER A 10 -5.08 -1.02 8.33
C SER A 10 -4.01 -0.02 7.96
N ILE A 11 -3.77 0.94 8.86
CA ILE A 11 -2.78 2.00 8.63
C ILE A 11 -1.71 1.92 9.70
N LEU A 12 -0.47 1.89 9.26
CA LEU A 12 0.70 1.87 10.10
C LEU A 12 1.52 3.13 9.86
N ARG A 13 1.90 3.83 10.93
CA ARG A 13 2.81 4.97 10.82
C ARG A 13 4.25 4.46 10.78
N THR A 14 5.00 4.87 9.80
CA THR A 14 6.40 4.48 9.63
C THR A 14 7.29 5.34 10.53
N LYS A 15 7.68 4.83 11.69
CA LYS A 15 8.51 5.60 12.65
C LYS A 15 9.99 5.60 12.31
N ALA A 16 10.49 4.60 11.58
CA ALA A 16 11.89 4.49 11.12
C ALA A 16 11.99 3.56 9.89
N PRO A 17 13.06 3.63 9.07
CA PRO A 17 13.28 2.73 7.93
C PRO A 17 13.33 1.27 8.33
N GLU A 18 13.79 1.00 9.55
CA GLU A 18 13.86 -0.32 10.17
C GLU A 18 12.70 -0.57 11.16
N THR A 19 11.69 0.32 11.17
CA THR A 19 10.56 0.11 12.06
C THR A 19 9.85 -1.17 11.64
N VAL A 20 9.90 -2.07 12.57
CA VAL A 20 9.19 -3.33 12.55
C VAL A 20 7.71 -3.02 12.67
N PHE A 21 6.94 -3.34 11.63
CA PHE A 21 5.48 -3.22 11.66
C PHE A 21 4.90 -4.48 12.27
N PRO A 22 4.30 -4.41 13.47
CA PRO A 22 3.56 -5.54 13.98
C PRO A 22 2.22 -5.64 13.23
N VAL A 23 2.21 -6.37 12.13
CA VAL A 23 0.96 -6.90 11.61
C VAL A 23 0.74 -8.23 12.31
N LYS A 24 0.04 -8.22 13.44
CA LYS A 24 -0.35 -9.43 14.18
C LYS A 24 0.81 -10.40 14.45
N GLN A 25 1.92 -9.96 15.07
CA GLN A 25 3.11 -10.74 15.44
C GLN A 25 4.20 -10.91 14.37
N SER A 26 3.96 -10.60 13.10
CA SER A 26 5.01 -10.59 12.10
C SER A 26 5.68 -9.23 12.01
N HIS A 27 7.00 -9.23 11.91
CA HIS A 27 7.81 -8.02 11.87
C HIS A 27 8.19 -7.65 10.44
N TYR A 28 7.65 -6.54 9.93
CA TYR A 28 7.95 -6.04 8.61
C TYR A 28 8.74 -4.75 8.67
N THR A 29 9.72 -4.58 7.80
CA THR A 29 10.37 -3.29 7.59
C THR A 29 10.07 -2.78 6.19
N ILE A 30 10.06 -1.47 6.00
CA ILE A 30 9.89 -0.90 4.65
C ILE A 30 11.03 -1.34 3.73
N SER A 31 12.24 -1.47 4.28
CA SER A 31 13.39 -1.95 3.52
C SER A 31 13.23 -3.39 3.03
N SER A 32 12.63 -4.27 3.85
CA SER A 32 12.32 -5.65 3.44
C SER A 32 11.17 -5.70 2.42
N LEU A 33 10.16 -4.84 2.56
CA LEU A 33 9.08 -4.72 1.58
C LEU A 33 9.60 -4.29 0.19
N LEU A 34 10.46 -3.27 0.15
CA LEU A 34 10.93 -2.66 -1.10
C LEU A 34 12.22 -3.28 -1.65
N HIS A 35 12.89 -4.15 -0.89
CA HIS A 35 14.25 -4.63 -1.16
C HIS A 35 15.24 -3.48 -1.43
N SER A 36 15.03 -2.31 -0.79
CA SER A 36 15.85 -1.12 -0.95
C SER A 36 15.88 -0.28 0.31
N LYS A 37 17.02 -0.27 1.00
CA LYS A 37 17.25 0.60 2.18
C LYS A 37 17.16 2.08 1.81
N LYS A 38 17.77 2.49 0.68
CA LYS A 38 17.74 3.87 0.19
C LYS A 38 16.32 4.37 -0.09
N LEU A 39 15.50 3.56 -0.75
CA LEU A 39 14.12 3.93 -1.03
C LEU A 39 13.28 3.95 0.26
N ALA A 40 13.51 3.02 1.18
CA ALA A 40 12.79 2.94 2.44
C ALA A 40 12.97 4.20 3.31
N GLN A 41 14.16 4.83 3.28
CA GLN A 41 14.44 6.06 4.02
C GLN A 41 13.49 7.21 3.69
N ARG A 42 12.99 7.28 2.45
CA ARG A 42 12.04 8.34 2.01
C ARG A 42 10.71 8.26 2.75
N TYR A 43 10.32 7.09 3.20
CA TYR A 43 9.02 6.85 3.85
C TYR A 43 9.13 6.83 5.38
N HIS A 44 10.31 7.14 5.93
CA HIS A 44 10.52 7.27 7.37
C HIS A 44 9.62 8.39 7.94
N GLY A 45 8.80 8.07 8.94
CA GLY A 45 7.83 9.00 9.53
C GLY A 45 6.53 9.19 8.73
N GLY A 46 6.42 8.57 7.55
CA GLY A 46 5.24 8.59 6.71
C GLY A 46 4.17 7.57 7.10
N TYR A 47 3.35 7.16 6.16
CA TYR A 47 2.28 6.19 6.35
C TYR A 47 2.44 4.97 5.45
N CYS A 48 2.14 3.80 6.01
CA CYS A 48 1.97 2.54 5.29
C CYS A 48 0.50 2.13 5.40
N LEU A 49 -0.22 2.21 4.30
CA LEU A 49 -1.61 1.80 4.19
C LEU A 49 -1.66 0.39 3.65
N VAL A 50 -2.23 -0.54 4.42
CA VAL A 50 -2.34 -1.94 4.03
C VAL A 50 -3.80 -2.28 3.77
N TYR A 51 -4.12 -2.65 2.55
CA TYR A 51 -5.47 -3.00 2.10
C TYR A 51 -5.54 -4.49 1.81
N ARG A 52 -6.26 -5.21 2.64
CA ARG A 52 -6.46 -6.65 2.50
C ARG A 52 -7.76 -6.94 1.76
N LEU A 53 -7.66 -7.70 0.69
CA LEU A 53 -8.79 -8.19 -0.10
C LEU A 53 -9.10 -9.64 0.28
N CYS A 54 -10.33 -9.91 0.68
CA CYS A 54 -10.81 -11.27 0.89
C CYS A 54 -11.19 -11.92 -0.45
N VAL A 55 -11.26 -13.24 -0.49
CA VAL A 55 -11.52 -13.99 -1.72
C VAL A 55 -12.85 -13.66 -2.42
N ASN A 56 -13.84 -13.16 -1.68
CA ASN A 56 -15.13 -12.73 -2.19
C ASN A 56 -15.18 -11.25 -2.59
N HIS A 57 -14.07 -10.52 -2.44
CA HIS A 57 -13.99 -9.12 -2.84
C HIS A 57 -13.63 -8.97 -4.32
N TYR A 58 -13.88 -7.78 -4.89
CA TYR A 58 -13.47 -7.42 -6.22
C TYR A 58 -11.95 -7.24 -6.28
N HIS A 59 -11.28 -7.93 -7.19
CA HIS A 59 -9.81 -8.00 -7.24
C HIS A 59 -9.16 -7.14 -8.33
N ARG A 60 -9.88 -6.13 -8.85
CA ARG A 60 -9.30 -5.08 -9.69
C ARG A 60 -8.93 -3.89 -8.83
N TYR A 61 -7.87 -3.19 -9.17
CA TYR A 61 -7.38 -2.04 -8.42
C TYR A 61 -7.04 -0.88 -9.35
N CYS A 62 -7.14 0.33 -8.79
CA CYS A 62 -6.94 1.57 -9.50
C CYS A 62 -5.70 2.30 -9.03
N TYR A 63 -5.23 3.26 -9.83
CA TYR A 63 -4.19 4.18 -9.39
C TYR A 63 -4.68 5.04 -8.22
N VAL A 64 -3.86 5.16 -7.19
CA VAL A 64 -4.16 5.93 -5.97
C VAL A 64 -4.22 7.43 -6.24
N ASP A 65 -3.45 7.93 -7.20
CA ASP A 65 -3.47 9.33 -7.62
C ASP A 65 -3.02 9.52 -9.08
N SER A 66 -3.27 10.73 -9.58
CA SER A 66 -2.74 11.20 -10.86
C SER A 66 -1.28 11.58 -10.71
N GLY A 67 -0.48 11.35 -11.77
CA GLY A 67 0.93 11.67 -11.76
C GLY A 67 1.73 10.92 -12.83
N GLN A 68 3.03 10.81 -12.60
CA GLN A 68 3.94 10.05 -13.45
C GLN A 68 4.43 8.81 -12.75
N LYS A 69 4.17 7.65 -13.31
CA LYS A 69 4.63 6.38 -12.75
C LYS A 69 5.96 5.91 -13.35
N SER A 70 6.77 5.30 -12.51
CA SER A 70 7.93 4.51 -12.92
C SER A 70 7.53 3.23 -13.65
N ARG A 71 8.51 2.48 -14.12
CA ARG A 71 8.30 1.08 -14.48
C ARG A 71 7.81 0.29 -13.24
N ASN A 72 7.28 -0.90 -13.51
CA ASN A 72 6.94 -1.86 -12.48
C ASN A 72 8.22 -2.56 -11.97
N PHE A 73 8.30 -2.77 -10.65
CA PHE A 73 9.42 -3.47 -10.00
C PHE A 73 8.89 -4.76 -9.38
N PHE A 74 9.16 -5.86 -10.03
CA PHE A 74 8.77 -7.17 -9.54
C PHE A 74 9.79 -7.72 -8.53
N ILE A 75 9.30 -8.19 -7.40
CA ILE A 75 10.08 -8.87 -6.37
C ILE A 75 9.55 -10.30 -6.28
N PRO A 76 10.34 -11.30 -6.73
CA PRO A 76 9.94 -12.69 -6.65
C PRO A 76 9.82 -13.15 -5.20
N GLY A 77 8.93 -14.08 -4.93
CA GLY A 77 8.71 -14.63 -3.61
C GLY A 77 7.78 -15.84 -3.64
N ARG A 78 7.32 -16.24 -2.47
CA ARG A 78 6.35 -17.33 -2.29
C ARG A 78 4.92 -16.81 -2.48
N LEU A 79 3.94 -17.70 -2.31
CA LEU A 79 2.51 -17.38 -2.36
C LEU A 79 1.83 -17.93 -1.10
N HIS A 80 2.16 -17.38 0.06
CA HIS A 80 1.44 -17.67 1.30
C HIS A 80 0.05 -17.03 1.28
N THR A 81 -0.90 -17.64 1.98
CA THR A 81 -2.24 -17.05 2.15
C THR A 81 -2.18 -15.76 2.96
N VAL A 82 -2.98 -14.76 2.59
CA VAL A 82 -3.14 -13.51 3.37
C VAL A 82 -4.25 -13.60 4.43
N ARG A 83 -4.75 -14.80 4.74
CA ARG A 83 -5.71 -14.98 5.84
C ARG A 83 -5.08 -14.57 7.17
N PRO A 84 -5.87 -14.04 8.13
CA PRO A 84 -5.35 -13.59 9.41
C PRO A 84 -4.53 -14.63 10.18
N VAL A 85 -4.81 -15.92 10.00
CA VAL A 85 -4.07 -17.02 10.63
C VAL A 85 -2.62 -17.08 10.11
N ALA A 86 -2.41 -16.95 8.80
CA ALA A 86 -1.07 -16.99 8.22
C ALA A 86 -0.23 -15.74 8.57
N LEU A 87 -0.89 -14.58 8.68
CA LEU A 87 -0.23 -13.34 9.08
C LEU A 87 0.34 -13.35 10.50
N ARG A 88 -0.06 -14.34 11.32
CA ARG A 88 0.49 -14.54 12.66
C ARG A 88 1.77 -15.37 12.66
N GLU A 89 1.91 -16.27 11.70
CA GLU A 89 2.96 -17.29 11.67
C GLU A 89 4.09 -16.96 10.71
N VAL A 90 3.79 -16.22 9.64
CA VAL A 90 4.73 -15.98 8.53
C VAL A 90 4.74 -14.51 8.13
N PRO A 91 5.90 -13.92 7.78
CA PRO A 91 6.01 -12.55 7.28
C PRO A 91 5.53 -12.45 5.81
N VAL A 92 4.24 -12.73 5.61
CA VAL A 92 3.60 -12.92 4.29
C VAL A 92 3.90 -11.77 3.31
N PHE A 93 3.85 -10.51 3.76
CA PHE A 93 3.99 -9.37 2.86
C PHE A 93 5.41 -9.19 2.33
N THR A 94 6.44 -9.70 3.02
CA THR A 94 7.83 -9.65 2.58
C THR A 94 8.30 -10.94 1.93
N GLU A 95 7.63 -12.04 2.17
CA GLU A 95 7.93 -13.33 1.55
C GLU A 95 7.16 -13.57 0.25
N ASN A 96 5.94 -13.02 0.13
CA ASN A 96 5.14 -13.22 -1.08
C ASN A 96 5.69 -12.42 -2.26
N SER A 97 5.49 -12.99 -3.44
CA SER A 97 5.72 -12.30 -4.72
C SER A 97 4.92 -11.01 -4.75
N ARG A 98 5.56 -9.93 -5.13
CA ARG A 98 4.95 -8.61 -5.16
C ARG A 98 5.51 -7.74 -6.26
N GLU A 99 4.74 -6.76 -6.66
CA GLU A 99 5.14 -5.79 -7.67
C GLU A 99 4.81 -4.39 -7.17
N TYR A 100 5.71 -3.43 -7.34
CA TYR A 100 5.45 -2.06 -6.95
C TYR A 100 5.80 -1.05 -8.01
N THR A 101 5.17 0.11 -7.92
CA THR A 101 5.37 1.27 -8.79
C THR A 101 5.57 2.51 -7.94
N LEU A 102 6.47 3.38 -8.36
CA LEU A 102 6.59 4.73 -7.81
C LEU A 102 5.71 5.66 -8.63
N ILE A 103 4.84 6.42 -7.99
CA ILE A 103 3.99 7.42 -8.64
C ILE A 103 4.37 8.79 -8.07
N ARG A 104 4.97 9.65 -8.91
CA ARG A 104 5.19 11.06 -8.54
C ARG A 104 3.88 11.79 -8.72
N THR A 105 3.21 12.09 -7.63
CA THR A 105 1.93 12.77 -7.59
C THR A 105 2.11 14.28 -7.43
N GLU A 106 1.04 15.05 -7.67
CA GLU A 106 1.06 16.49 -7.46
C GLU A 106 0.90 16.89 -5.99
N LYS A 107 0.19 16.07 -5.19
CA LYS A 107 -0.26 16.45 -3.85
C LYS A 107 0.30 15.58 -2.73
N PHE A 108 0.80 14.39 -3.02
CA PHE A 108 1.20 13.41 -2.01
C PHE A 108 2.67 13.01 -2.11
N GLY A 109 3.49 13.83 -2.79
CA GLY A 109 4.89 13.47 -3.04
C GLY A 109 5.02 12.23 -3.93
N THR A 110 6.04 11.43 -3.69
CA THR A 110 6.20 10.15 -4.40
C THR A 110 5.57 9.02 -3.60
N VAL A 111 4.51 8.45 -4.11
CA VAL A 111 3.79 7.34 -3.50
C VAL A 111 4.32 6.02 -4.05
N VAL A 112 4.52 5.02 -3.20
CA VAL A 112 4.65 3.61 -3.62
C VAL A 112 3.26 3.01 -3.63
N GLN A 113 2.88 2.38 -4.74
CA GLN A 113 1.75 1.48 -4.79
C GLN A 113 2.26 0.08 -5.10
N MET A 114 2.00 -0.87 -4.20
CA MET A 114 2.49 -2.25 -4.25
C MET A 114 1.34 -3.22 -4.21
N GLU A 115 1.37 -4.17 -5.11
CA GLU A 115 0.47 -5.32 -5.17
C GLU A 115 1.21 -6.55 -4.63
N VAL A 116 0.64 -7.21 -3.64
CA VAL A 116 1.19 -8.42 -3.02
C VAL A 116 0.31 -9.60 -3.36
N GLY A 117 0.91 -10.58 -4.03
CA GLY A 117 0.25 -11.85 -4.36
C GLY A 117 0.04 -12.73 -3.12
N ALA A 118 -0.84 -13.71 -3.24
CA ALA A 118 -1.11 -14.69 -2.18
C ALA A 118 -1.41 -16.07 -2.73
N MET A 119 -1.56 -17.06 -1.86
CA MET A 119 -2.01 -18.39 -2.22
C MET A 119 -3.34 -18.30 -3.00
N LEU A 120 -3.42 -18.98 -4.12
CA LEU A 120 -4.51 -18.92 -5.11
C LEU A 120 -4.53 -17.63 -5.97
N VAL A 121 -3.61 -16.68 -5.76
CA VAL A 121 -3.37 -15.54 -6.66
C VAL A 121 -2.19 -15.87 -7.55
N GLY A 122 -2.46 -16.48 -8.68
CA GLY A 122 -1.40 -16.94 -9.58
C GLY A 122 -0.65 -15.81 -10.29
N ARG A 123 -1.21 -14.59 -10.34
CA ARG A 123 -0.61 -13.51 -11.12
C ARG A 123 -1.12 -12.13 -10.72
N ILE A 124 -0.17 -11.20 -10.59
CA ILE A 124 -0.41 -9.76 -10.58
C ILE A 124 -0.37 -9.30 -12.05
N VAL A 125 -1.40 -8.60 -12.50
CA VAL A 125 -1.47 -8.07 -13.87
C VAL A 125 -1.61 -6.55 -13.80
N ASN A 126 -0.56 -5.84 -14.15
CA ASN A 126 -0.57 -4.39 -14.34
C ASN A 126 -0.71 -4.07 -15.84
N HIS A 127 -1.63 -3.17 -16.20
CA HIS A 127 -1.93 -2.85 -17.61
C HIS A 127 -0.82 -2.07 -18.29
N GLU A 128 -0.15 -1.19 -17.56
CA GLU A 128 0.86 -0.29 -18.11
C GLU A 128 2.19 -0.47 -17.40
N GLU A 129 3.27 -0.49 -18.17
CA GLU A 129 4.62 -0.62 -17.61
C GLU A 129 5.10 0.71 -17.02
N LYS A 130 4.91 1.81 -17.74
CA LYS A 130 5.38 3.16 -17.40
C LYS A 130 4.46 4.20 -18.02
N GLY A 131 4.38 5.39 -17.44
CA GLY A 131 3.64 6.51 -18.06
C GLY A 131 2.88 7.37 -17.07
N SER A 132 1.89 8.11 -17.59
CA SER A 132 1.02 8.96 -16.78
C SER A 132 -0.08 8.13 -16.12
N THR A 133 -0.43 8.51 -14.90
CA THR A 133 -1.54 7.90 -14.16
C THR A 133 -2.69 8.89 -14.01
N ILE A 134 -3.90 8.36 -13.93
CA ILE A 134 -5.10 9.11 -13.60
C ILE A 134 -5.72 8.45 -12.37
N ARG A 135 -5.99 9.24 -11.34
CA ARG A 135 -6.64 8.75 -10.11
C ARG A 135 -7.93 8.00 -10.45
N GLY A 136 -8.07 6.80 -9.95
CA GLY A 136 -9.25 5.97 -10.14
C GLY A 136 -9.29 5.22 -11.47
N LYS A 137 -8.39 5.48 -12.42
CA LYS A 137 -8.22 4.63 -13.59
C LYS A 137 -7.70 3.26 -13.13
N GLU A 138 -8.21 2.20 -13.70
CA GLU A 138 -7.76 0.85 -13.40
C GLU A 138 -6.26 0.70 -13.69
N LYS A 139 -5.52 0.25 -12.69
CA LYS A 139 -4.09 -0.07 -12.80
C LYS A 139 -3.89 -1.51 -13.22
N GLY A 140 -4.74 -2.40 -12.71
CA GLY A 140 -4.60 -3.82 -12.93
C GLY A 140 -5.53 -4.68 -12.10
N TYR A 141 -5.23 -5.97 -12.04
CA TYR A 141 -6.03 -6.95 -11.31
C TYR A 141 -5.19 -8.13 -10.84
N PHE A 142 -5.71 -8.83 -9.83
CA PHE A 142 -5.19 -10.12 -9.39
C PHE A 142 -5.96 -11.26 -10.05
N GLN A 143 -5.25 -12.23 -10.58
CA GLN A 143 -5.88 -13.47 -11.05
C GLN A 143 -6.07 -14.41 -9.86
N TYR A 144 -7.34 -14.63 -9.49
CA TYR A 144 -7.83 -15.45 -8.38
C TYR A 144 -7.52 -14.95 -6.95
N GLY A 145 -8.43 -15.24 -6.04
CA GLY A 145 -8.73 -14.53 -4.81
C GLY A 145 -7.73 -14.54 -3.65
N GLY A 146 -7.81 -13.48 -2.85
CA GLY A 146 -7.01 -13.21 -1.64
C GLY A 146 -5.69 -12.49 -1.95
N SER A 147 -5.67 -11.18 -1.73
CA SER A 147 -4.52 -10.33 -2.08
C SER A 147 -4.41 -9.12 -1.17
N THR A 148 -3.34 -8.38 -1.29
CA THR A 148 -3.12 -7.17 -0.50
C THR A 148 -2.54 -6.08 -1.38
N ILE A 149 -2.99 -4.84 -1.17
CA ILE A 149 -2.32 -3.66 -1.72
C ILE A 149 -1.71 -2.88 -0.57
N ILE A 150 -0.47 -2.44 -0.76
CA ILE A 150 0.25 -1.59 0.17
C ILE A 150 0.53 -0.26 -0.51
N VAL A 151 0.20 0.83 0.19
CA VAL A 151 0.51 2.19 -0.28
C VAL A 151 1.40 2.86 0.76
N LEU A 152 2.60 3.28 0.32
CA LEU A 152 3.50 4.06 1.15
C LEU A 152 3.43 5.53 0.74
N ILE A 153 3.29 6.40 1.73
CA ILE A 153 3.23 7.86 1.55
C ILE A 153 4.34 8.48 2.39
N GLU A 154 5.07 9.42 1.80
CA GLU A 154 6.14 10.16 2.46
C GLU A 154 5.59 10.94 3.68
N PRO A 155 6.44 11.30 4.65
CA PRO A 155 6.01 12.08 5.81
C PRO A 155 5.43 13.43 5.39
N GLU A 156 4.55 13.97 6.23
CA GLU A 156 3.96 15.31 6.08
C GLU A 156 3.17 15.57 4.78
N GLN A 157 2.84 14.51 4.02
CA GLN A 157 2.05 14.67 2.79
C GLN A 157 0.55 14.57 3.02
N VAL A 158 0.11 13.90 4.08
CA VAL A 158 -1.30 13.53 4.29
C VAL A 158 -1.69 13.54 5.74
N GLN A 159 -2.92 13.93 5.99
CA GLN A 159 -3.65 13.71 7.24
C GLN A 159 -4.65 12.58 7.01
N ILE A 160 -4.50 11.50 7.76
CA ILE A 160 -5.40 10.35 7.72
C ILE A 160 -6.54 10.55 8.73
N ARG A 161 -7.70 9.98 8.45
CA ARG A 161 -8.87 9.98 9.36
C ARG A 161 -8.50 9.38 10.72
N GLU A 162 -8.91 10.06 11.77
CA GLU A 162 -8.56 9.70 13.14
C GLU A 162 -9.12 8.35 13.59
N ASP A 163 -10.35 8.02 13.17
CA ASP A 163 -10.97 6.72 13.47
C ASP A 163 -10.16 5.53 12.93
N ILE A 164 -9.55 5.71 11.75
CA ILE A 164 -8.69 4.69 11.13
C ILE A 164 -7.37 4.59 11.91
N LEU A 165 -6.78 5.71 12.30
CA LEU A 165 -5.53 5.72 13.09
C LEU A 165 -5.71 5.06 14.45
N GLN A 166 -6.78 5.40 15.16
CA GLN A 166 -7.12 4.82 16.47
C GLN A 166 -7.37 3.31 16.37
N SER A 167 -8.14 2.88 15.40
CA SER A 167 -8.40 1.44 15.17
C SER A 167 -7.12 0.69 14.84
N SER A 168 -6.27 1.26 13.98
CA SER A 168 -5.00 0.66 13.62
C SER A 168 -4.02 0.56 14.80
N ALA A 169 -4.01 1.56 15.70
CA ALA A 169 -3.23 1.50 16.93
C ALA A 169 -3.64 0.33 17.84
N LEU A 170 -4.90 -0.08 17.77
CA LEU A 170 -5.45 -1.26 18.45
C LEU A 170 -5.34 -2.54 17.61
N THR A 171 -4.56 -2.54 16.53
CA THR A 171 -4.41 -3.65 15.58
C THR A 171 -5.73 -4.13 14.96
N LYS A 172 -6.71 -3.24 14.84
CA LYS A 172 -8.02 -3.51 14.22
C LYS A 172 -8.04 -2.99 12.79
N GLU A 173 -8.54 -3.80 11.87
CA GLU A 173 -8.84 -3.37 10.49
C GLU A 173 -10.15 -2.58 10.48
N VAL A 174 -10.20 -1.52 9.65
CA VAL A 174 -11.39 -0.71 9.41
C VAL A 174 -11.93 -1.08 8.03
N PRO A 175 -13.18 -1.50 7.90
CA PRO A 175 -13.79 -1.70 6.59
C PRO A 175 -13.95 -0.35 5.90
N VAL A 176 -13.55 -0.27 4.64
CA VAL A 176 -13.64 0.94 3.83
C VAL A 176 -14.12 0.59 2.42
N LYS A 177 -14.93 1.46 1.83
CA LYS A 177 -15.50 1.24 0.50
C LYS A 177 -14.65 1.86 -0.59
N MET A 178 -14.71 1.29 -1.78
CA MET A 178 -14.10 1.89 -2.96
C MET A 178 -14.57 3.35 -3.14
N GLY A 179 -13.62 4.28 -3.32
CA GLY A 179 -13.90 5.71 -3.42
C GLY A 179 -14.16 6.44 -2.11
N GLU A 180 -14.17 5.76 -0.97
CA GLU A 180 -14.29 6.38 0.35
C GLU A 180 -13.09 7.26 0.66
N VAL A 181 -13.34 8.43 1.27
CA VAL A 181 -12.28 9.34 1.69
C VAL A 181 -11.69 8.86 3.00
N ILE A 182 -10.40 8.54 3.00
CA ILE A 182 -9.65 8.09 4.18
C ILE A 182 -8.68 9.14 4.73
N GLY A 183 -8.50 10.25 4.02
CA GLY A 183 -7.61 11.31 4.40
C GLY A 183 -7.55 12.44 3.37
N HIS A 184 -6.77 13.44 3.69
CA HIS A 184 -6.58 14.65 2.87
C HIS A 184 -5.10 14.95 2.71
N ALA A 185 -4.71 15.56 1.59
CA ALA A 185 -3.37 16.12 1.43
C ALA A 185 -3.19 17.26 2.44
N LEU A 186 -2.02 17.34 3.05
CA LEU A 186 -1.61 18.51 3.79
C LEU A 186 -1.27 19.63 2.80
N GLU A 187 -1.76 20.83 3.08
CA GLU A 187 -1.39 22.01 2.29
C GLU A 187 0.02 22.45 2.67
N HIS A 188 0.97 22.18 1.82
CA HIS A 188 2.28 22.80 1.94
C HIS A 188 2.14 24.27 1.52
N LYS A 189 2.27 25.21 2.46
CA LYS A 189 2.46 26.62 2.11
C LYS A 189 3.68 26.69 1.18
N ARG A 190 3.45 26.95 -0.11
CA ARG A 190 4.56 27.30 -1.03
C ARG A 190 5.13 28.60 -0.48
N THR A 191 6.28 28.53 0.16
CA THR A 191 7.09 29.72 0.41
C THR A 191 7.52 30.20 -0.98
N ILE A 192 6.83 31.23 -1.49
CA ILE A 192 7.26 31.95 -2.68
C ILE A 192 8.55 32.65 -2.26
N GLN A 193 9.69 32.15 -2.72
CA GLN A 193 10.96 32.87 -2.72
C GLN A 193 11.06 33.68 -3.98
#